data_13ce78b5aed057afe4c588a5f07b4fac
#
_entry.id   13ce78b5aed057afe4c588a5f07b4fac
#
_cell.length_a   1.000
_cell.length_b   1.000
_cell.length_c   1.000
_cell.angle_alpha   90.00
_cell.angle_beta   90.00
_cell.angle_gamma   90.00
#
_symmetry.space_group_name_H-M   'P 1'
#
loop_
_entity.id
_entity.type
_entity.pdbx_description
1 polymer ?
#
loop_
_entity_poly.entity_id
_entity_poly.type
_entity_poly.pdbx_seq_one_letter_code
_entity_poly.pdbx_strand_id
1 'polypeptide(L)'
;YKRQDLDRQDFERGVDGVRFLNLSGFLPLLRSGQLKLKGRFCKLGREATLYCFSNPDYTRRRVMVLAPHADDAELAAFGLYSRSQDVSIVTLTQGEIEADFYRRLGLSDAAAARLKGRLRSWSSQTVPLWGGVEPSRCVQLGYYCMQLRQMEATPAAAFASRESGDSDIRSVRRFNALKLPGDMDGAPTWNNLTADLAALLMHFKPEVVVLPHPELDPHPDHIQTGRALRQAIEQSGWQPDVQLLYANHLADNDRWPMGPAGNGVALPPCIEPLPADQLWCLQLDDNVLLDKSQALAMQHDLQTPL
;
A
#
# COMPACT_ATOMS: atom_id res chain seq x y z
N TYR A 1 -37.37 -20.36 -1.81
CA TYR A 1 -36.28 -19.40 -2.15
C TYR A 1 -35.46 -19.16 -0.91
N LYS A 2 -34.23 -19.75 -0.80
CA LYS A 2 -33.26 -19.30 0.19
C LYS A 2 -32.87 -17.88 -0.22
N ARG A 3 -33.18 -16.88 0.63
CA ARG A 3 -32.62 -15.54 0.46
C ARG A 3 -31.10 -15.68 0.57
N GLN A 4 -30.39 -15.36 -0.49
CA GLN A 4 -28.94 -15.32 -0.49
C GLN A 4 -28.52 -14.05 0.28
N ASP A 5 -27.62 -14.20 1.26
CA ASP A 5 -27.01 -13.04 1.90
C ASP A 5 -26.22 -12.27 0.81
N LEU A 6 -26.39 -10.95 0.75
CA LEU A 6 -25.77 -10.10 -0.27
C LEU A 6 -24.31 -9.82 0.01
N ASP A 7 -23.95 -9.80 1.29
CA ASP A 7 -22.59 -9.52 1.78
C ASP A 7 -22.42 -10.17 3.13
N ARG A 8 -21.15 -10.42 3.51
CA ARG A 8 -20.78 -10.97 4.79
C ARG A 8 -19.47 -10.33 5.27
N GLN A 9 -19.53 -9.68 6.40
CA GLN A 9 -18.35 -9.13 7.07
C GLN A 9 -18.13 -9.86 8.38
N ASP A 10 -16.96 -10.45 8.55
CA ASP A 10 -16.62 -11.23 9.73
C ASP A 10 -15.80 -10.37 10.71
N PHE A 11 -15.95 -10.67 11.99
CA PHE A 11 -15.25 -10.01 13.08
C PHE A 11 -14.52 -11.04 13.93
N GLU A 12 -13.62 -10.58 14.77
CA GLU A 12 -12.82 -11.42 15.65
C GLU A 12 -13.70 -12.25 16.61
N ARG A 13 -13.18 -13.39 17.02
CA ARG A 13 -13.85 -14.24 18.02
C ARG A 13 -13.88 -13.55 19.38
N GLY A 14 -15.05 -13.56 20.02
CA GLY A 14 -15.24 -12.92 21.32
C GLY A 14 -15.43 -11.42 21.22
N VAL A 15 -15.87 -10.93 20.04
CA VAL A 15 -16.16 -9.51 19.83
C VAL A 15 -17.11 -8.96 20.90
N ASP A 16 -16.71 -7.86 21.52
CA ASP A 16 -17.53 -7.05 22.43
C ASP A 16 -17.25 -5.57 22.14
N GLY A 17 -18.30 -4.72 22.24
CA GLY A 17 -18.20 -3.30 21.93
C GLY A 17 -18.50 -2.93 20.46
N VAL A 18 -18.12 -1.72 20.08
CA VAL A 18 -18.43 -1.13 18.76
C VAL A 18 -17.57 -1.76 17.66
N ARG A 19 -18.20 -2.05 16.54
CA ARG A 19 -17.53 -2.44 15.28
C ARG A 19 -18.16 -1.71 14.11
N PHE A 20 -17.40 -1.54 13.06
CA PHE A 20 -17.83 -0.84 11.87
C PHE A 20 -18.23 -1.82 10.77
N LEU A 21 -19.32 -1.53 10.07
CA LEU A 21 -19.76 -2.26 8.89
C LEU A 21 -19.61 -1.34 7.68
N ASN A 22 -19.02 -1.85 6.60
CA ASN A 22 -19.00 -1.13 5.33
C ASN A 22 -20.30 -1.36 4.59
N LEU A 23 -21.11 -0.34 4.46
CA LEU A 23 -22.39 -0.36 3.76
C LEU A 23 -22.35 0.39 2.42
N SER A 24 -21.17 0.81 1.95
CA SER A 24 -21.01 1.67 0.77
C SER A 24 -21.62 1.07 -0.49
N GLY A 25 -21.54 -0.27 -0.67
CA GLY A 25 -22.15 -0.97 -1.81
C GLY A 25 -23.67 -1.10 -1.77
N PHE A 26 -24.31 -0.77 -0.63
CA PHE A 26 -25.72 -1.05 -0.39
C PHE A 26 -26.59 0.21 -0.19
N LEU A 27 -26.07 1.37 -0.56
CA LEU A 27 -26.73 2.66 -0.37
C LEU A 27 -28.16 2.71 -0.94
N PRO A 28 -28.48 2.17 -2.14
CA PRO A 28 -29.84 2.13 -2.65
C PRO A 28 -30.81 1.32 -1.76
N LEU A 29 -30.35 0.18 -1.24
CA LEU A 29 -31.15 -0.66 -0.33
C LEU A 29 -31.32 -0.01 1.04
N LEU A 30 -30.29 0.69 1.52
CA LEU A 30 -30.37 1.47 2.76
C LEU A 30 -31.40 2.59 2.64
N ARG A 31 -31.33 3.38 1.55
CA ARG A 31 -32.29 4.48 1.29
C ARG A 31 -33.74 4.02 1.13
N SER A 32 -33.96 2.85 0.55
CA SER A 32 -35.31 2.27 0.37
C SER A 32 -35.80 1.54 1.62
N GLY A 33 -35.02 1.47 2.71
CA GLY A 33 -35.37 0.71 3.91
C GLY A 33 -35.41 -0.81 3.71
N GLN A 34 -34.85 -1.32 2.62
CA GLN A 34 -34.84 -2.76 2.29
C GLN A 34 -33.61 -3.49 2.83
N LEU A 35 -32.57 -2.75 3.26
CA LEU A 35 -31.38 -3.35 3.83
C LEU A 35 -31.70 -3.95 5.20
N LYS A 36 -31.27 -5.20 5.42
CA LYS A 36 -31.41 -5.90 6.70
C LYS A 36 -30.05 -6.40 7.15
N LEU A 37 -29.68 -6.04 8.39
CA LEU A 37 -28.52 -6.57 9.06
C LEU A 37 -28.92 -7.80 9.88
N LYS A 38 -28.08 -8.85 9.82
CA LYS A 38 -28.30 -10.10 10.54
C LYS A 38 -27.03 -10.52 11.25
N GLY A 39 -27.06 -10.57 12.57
CA GLY A 39 -25.99 -11.19 13.35
C GLY A 39 -25.98 -12.70 13.21
N ARG A 40 -24.82 -13.28 12.94
CA ARG A 40 -24.59 -14.73 12.96
C ARG A 40 -23.54 -15.03 14.04
N PHE A 41 -23.91 -15.82 15.03
CA PHE A 41 -23.10 -16.11 16.23
C PHE A 41 -22.77 -14.87 17.09
N CYS A 42 -23.48 -13.77 16.91
CA CYS A 42 -23.38 -12.56 17.72
C CYS A 42 -24.76 -11.89 17.91
N LYS A 43 -24.85 -10.99 18.88
CA LYS A 43 -26.00 -10.12 19.07
C LYS A 43 -25.64 -8.70 18.57
N LEU A 44 -26.50 -8.13 17.74
CA LEU A 44 -26.37 -6.73 17.35
C LEU A 44 -26.99 -5.84 18.43
N GLY A 45 -26.40 -4.67 18.63
CA GLY A 45 -26.97 -3.60 19.44
C GLY A 45 -28.34 -3.16 18.88
N ARG A 46 -29.12 -2.47 19.72
CA ARG A 46 -30.43 -1.93 19.31
C ARG A 46 -30.30 -0.65 18.48
N GLU A 47 -29.20 0.04 18.65
CA GLU A 47 -28.89 1.31 18.02
C GLU A 47 -27.58 1.20 17.27
N ALA A 48 -27.47 1.95 16.18
CA ALA A 48 -26.25 2.09 15.41
C ALA A 48 -26.11 3.53 14.93
N THR A 49 -24.89 4.00 14.82
CA THR A 49 -24.57 5.29 14.19
C THR A 49 -24.23 5.07 12.72
N LEU A 50 -24.88 5.80 11.84
CA LEU A 50 -24.57 5.79 10.42
C LEU A 50 -23.64 6.96 10.09
N TYR A 51 -22.43 6.66 9.65
CA TYR A 51 -21.48 7.64 9.14
C TYR A 51 -21.60 7.72 7.61
N CYS A 52 -21.79 8.91 7.08
CA CYS A 52 -21.91 9.16 5.64
C CYS A 52 -20.82 10.12 5.19
N PHE A 53 -20.04 9.71 4.21
CA PHE A 53 -18.95 10.50 3.64
C PHE A 53 -19.17 10.71 2.14
N SER A 54 -18.60 11.80 1.59
CA SER A 54 -18.49 11.97 0.16
C SER A 54 -17.53 10.91 -0.41
N ASN A 55 -17.81 10.45 -1.62
CA ASN A 55 -16.98 9.43 -2.29
C ASN A 55 -16.64 9.87 -3.71
N PRO A 56 -15.72 10.85 -3.88
CA PRO A 56 -15.33 11.37 -5.18
C PRO A 56 -14.70 10.30 -6.07
N ASP A 57 -14.82 10.44 -7.38
CA ASP A 57 -14.13 9.59 -8.34
C ASP A 57 -12.68 10.09 -8.55
N TYR A 58 -11.72 9.42 -7.91
CA TYR A 58 -10.30 9.73 -8.05
C TYR A 58 -9.64 9.05 -9.25
N THR A 59 -10.32 8.16 -9.97
CA THR A 59 -9.74 7.46 -11.14
C THR A 59 -9.44 8.40 -12.32
N ARG A 60 -10.01 9.60 -12.31
CA ARG A 60 -9.81 10.63 -13.35
C ARG A 60 -8.76 11.67 -12.96
N ARG A 61 -8.15 11.52 -11.80
CA ARG A 61 -7.14 12.43 -11.29
C ARG A 61 -5.74 11.85 -11.54
N ARG A 62 -4.72 12.72 -11.51
CA ARG A 62 -3.34 12.24 -11.50
C ARG A 62 -3.04 11.63 -10.13
N VAL A 63 -2.81 10.32 -10.12
CA VAL A 63 -2.59 9.53 -8.91
C VAL A 63 -1.12 9.12 -8.80
N MET A 64 -0.55 9.25 -7.61
CA MET A 64 0.73 8.64 -7.26
C MET A 64 0.53 7.69 -6.10
N VAL A 65 0.94 6.45 -6.26
CA VAL A 65 0.95 5.47 -5.17
C VAL A 65 2.37 5.35 -4.64
N LEU A 66 2.56 5.60 -3.35
CA LEU A 66 3.80 5.35 -2.63
C LEU A 66 3.72 3.98 -1.97
N ALA A 67 4.55 3.07 -2.43
CA ALA A 67 4.66 1.71 -1.93
C ALA A 67 6.01 1.56 -1.21
N PRO A 68 6.05 1.42 0.13
CA PRO A 68 7.29 1.13 0.83
C PRO A 68 8.02 -0.08 0.29
N HIS A 69 7.28 -1.14 -0.08
CA HIS A 69 7.80 -2.38 -0.65
C HIS A 69 7.07 -2.76 -1.94
N ALA A 70 7.62 -3.70 -2.70
CA ALA A 70 6.90 -4.36 -3.77
C ALA A 70 5.74 -5.17 -3.18
N ASP A 71 4.55 -5.06 -3.70
CA ASP A 71 3.27 -5.61 -3.22
C ASP A 71 2.34 -4.60 -2.53
N ASP A 72 2.85 -3.60 -1.83
CA ASP A 72 2.02 -2.62 -1.12
C ASP A 72 1.00 -1.91 -2.04
N ALA A 73 1.43 -1.58 -3.25
CA ALA A 73 0.54 -0.93 -4.23
C ALA A 73 -0.60 -1.87 -4.66
N GLU A 74 -0.32 -3.16 -4.87
CA GLU A 74 -1.31 -4.17 -5.25
C GLU A 74 -2.27 -4.46 -4.10
N LEU A 75 -1.75 -4.57 -2.87
CA LEU A 75 -2.55 -4.81 -1.68
C LEU A 75 -3.52 -3.66 -1.43
N ALA A 76 -3.02 -2.43 -1.42
CA ALA A 76 -3.79 -1.26 -1.03
C ALA A 76 -4.59 -0.63 -2.18
N ALA A 77 -4.01 -0.49 -3.36
CA ALA A 77 -4.46 0.44 -4.38
C ALA A 77 -4.76 -0.17 -5.76
N PHE A 78 -4.66 -1.51 -5.95
CA PHE A 78 -4.87 -2.13 -7.26
C PHE A 78 -6.18 -1.67 -7.92
N GLY A 79 -7.28 -1.69 -7.19
CA GLY A 79 -8.57 -1.28 -7.73
C GLY A 79 -8.65 0.18 -8.14
N LEU A 80 -7.85 1.07 -7.55
CA LEU A 80 -7.74 2.47 -7.94
C LEU A 80 -6.84 2.59 -9.17
N TYR A 81 -5.61 2.11 -9.07
CA TYR A 81 -4.63 2.35 -10.12
C TYR A 81 -4.98 1.63 -11.44
N SER A 82 -5.59 0.43 -11.39
CA SER A 82 -6.00 -0.30 -12.59
C SER A 82 -7.15 0.36 -13.37
N ARG A 83 -7.82 1.34 -12.77
CA ARG A 83 -8.89 2.12 -13.39
C ARG A 83 -8.52 3.60 -13.59
N SER A 84 -7.34 4.00 -13.14
CA SER A 84 -6.87 5.37 -13.29
C SER A 84 -6.27 5.60 -14.67
N GLN A 85 -6.56 6.76 -15.26
CA GLN A 85 -6.02 7.16 -16.57
C GLN A 85 -4.59 7.69 -16.49
N ASP A 86 -4.23 8.28 -15.35
CA ASP A 86 -2.92 8.90 -15.12
C ASP A 86 -2.42 8.49 -13.73
N VAL A 87 -1.62 7.42 -13.68
CA VAL A 87 -1.12 6.88 -12.44
C VAL A 87 0.38 6.62 -12.50
N SER A 88 1.07 6.90 -11.39
CA SER A 88 2.47 6.52 -11.17
C SER A 88 2.59 5.71 -9.89
N ILE A 89 3.44 4.70 -9.89
CA ILE A 89 3.75 3.87 -8.71
C ILE A 89 5.22 4.05 -8.38
N VAL A 90 5.49 4.43 -7.15
CA VAL A 90 6.84 4.68 -6.64
C VAL A 90 7.10 3.74 -5.49
N THR A 91 7.98 2.76 -5.70
CA THR A 91 8.40 1.80 -4.67
C THR A 91 9.71 2.26 -4.04
N LEU A 92 9.74 2.35 -2.71
CA LEU A 92 10.85 2.98 -1.99
C LEU A 92 12.01 2.03 -1.77
N THR A 93 11.75 0.81 -1.30
CA THR A 93 12.79 -0.13 -0.90
C THR A 93 12.86 -1.35 -1.80
N GLN A 94 13.96 -2.07 -1.69
CA GLN A 94 14.17 -3.32 -2.42
C GLN A 94 13.45 -4.51 -1.77
N GLY A 95 13.08 -4.42 -0.46
CA GLY A 95 12.46 -5.51 0.28
C GLY A 95 13.34 -6.75 0.38
N GLU A 96 14.65 -6.57 0.51
CA GLU A 96 15.68 -7.61 0.37
C GLU A 96 15.88 -8.47 1.62
N ILE A 97 15.37 -8.04 2.77
CA ILE A 97 15.56 -8.75 4.05
C ILE A 97 14.68 -10.01 4.17
N GLU A 98 14.96 -10.85 5.17
CA GLU A 98 14.23 -12.10 5.42
C GLU A 98 14.29 -13.06 4.20
N ALA A 99 15.49 -13.27 3.68
CA ALA A 99 15.73 -14.03 2.45
C ALA A 99 15.84 -15.56 2.67
N ASP A 100 15.13 -16.13 3.67
CA ASP A 100 15.23 -17.55 4.06
C ASP A 100 14.95 -18.53 2.92
N PHE A 101 13.93 -18.23 2.09
CA PHE A 101 13.61 -19.06 0.94
C PHE A 101 14.82 -19.18 -0.01
N TYR A 102 15.47 -18.06 -0.27
CA TYR A 102 16.61 -18.02 -1.20
C TYR A 102 17.86 -18.67 -0.61
N ARG A 103 18.03 -18.65 0.73
CA ARG A 103 19.09 -19.40 1.41
C ARG A 103 18.94 -20.90 1.22
N ARG A 104 17.72 -21.41 1.16
CA ARG A 104 17.43 -22.82 0.87
C ARG A 104 17.87 -23.27 -0.54
N LEU A 105 18.12 -22.32 -1.45
CA LEU A 105 18.71 -22.58 -2.76
C LEU A 105 20.24 -22.76 -2.72
N GLY A 106 20.85 -22.78 -1.54
CA GLY A 106 22.30 -22.91 -1.34
C GLY A 106 23.08 -21.60 -1.47
N LEU A 107 22.39 -20.46 -1.43
CA LEU A 107 23.03 -19.15 -1.47
C LEU A 107 23.51 -18.71 -0.08
N SER A 108 24.61 -17.94 -0.04
CA SER A 108 24.99 -17.22 1.19
C SER A 108 23.93 -16.16 1.54
N ASP A 109 23.91 -15.71 2.81
CA ASP A 109 22.95 -14.70 3.27
C ASP A 109 22.96 -13.45 2.38
N ALA A 110 24.15 -12.91 2.09
CA ALA A 110 24.28 -11.74 1.23
C ALA A 110 23.81 -12.00 -0.21
N ALA A 111 24.10 -13.18 -0.78
CA ALA A 111 23.66 -13.53 -2.13
C ALA A 111 22.15 -13.77 -2.19
N ALA A 112 21.56 -14.37 -1.15
CA ALA A 112 20.13 -14.57 -1.01
C ALA A 112 19.39 -13.22 -0.93
N ALA A 113 19.85 -12.31 -0.08
CA ALA A 113 19.28 -10.97 0.04
C ALA A 113 19.38 -10.19 -1.28
N ARG A 114 20.52 -10.24 -1.98
CA ARG A 114 20.67 -9.60 -3.31
C ARG A 114 19.69 -10.18 -4.33
N LEU A 115 19.53 -11.50 -4.36
CA LEU A 115 18.60 -12.13 -5.30
C LEU A 115 17.17 -11.72 -5.01
N LYS A 116 16.75 -11.78 -3.74
CA LYS A 116 15.43 -11.33 -3.29
C LYS A 116 15.19 -9.88 -3.67
N GLY A 117 16.10 -8.97 -3.30
CA GLY A 117 15.97 -7.54 -3.60
C GLY A 117 15.84 -7.26 -5.10
N ARG A 118 16.60 -7.96 -5.94
CA ARG A 118 16.49 -7.83 -7.40
C ARG A 118 15.14 -8.31 -7.93
N LEU A 119 14.63 -9.45 -7.44
CA LEU A 119 13.34 -9.99 -7.86
C LEU A 119 12.18 -9.11 -7.41
N ARG A 120 12.19 -8.64 -6.17
CA ARG A 120 11.17 -7.71 -5.67
C ARG A 120 11.21 -6.38 -6.41
N SER A 121 12.40 -5.84 -6.66
CA SER A 121 12.54 -4.62 -7.47
C SER A 121 12.05 -4.81 -8.91
N TRP A 122 12.24 -5.98 -9.50
CA TRP A 122 11.65 -6.32 -10.79
C TRP A 122 10.12 -6.40 -10.70
N SER A 123 9.59 -7.09 -9.69
CA SER A 123 8.14 -7.20 -9.47
C SER A 123 7.50 -5.82 -9.29
N SER A 124 8.11 -4.92 -8.51
CA SER A 124 7.58 -3.56 -8.30
C SER A 124 7.43 -2.72 -9.56
N GLN A 125 8.22 -3.02 -10.61
CA GLN A 125 8.17 -2.31 -11.89
C GLN A 125 7.34 -3.02 -12.95
N THR A 126 7.10 -4.33 -12.81
CA THR A 126 6.44 -5.14 -13.85
C THR A 126 5.03 -5.57 -13.48
N VAL A 127 4.75 -5.85 -12.21
CA VAL A 127 3.41 -6.23 -11.78
C VAL A 127 2.37 -5.14 -12.02
N PRO A 128 2.66 -3.84 -11.75
CA PRO A 128 1.70 -2.78 -12.05
C PRO A 128 1.29 -2.67 -13.53
N LEU A 129 2.11 -3.17 -14.46
CA LEU A 129 1.77 -3.20 -15.89
C LEU A 129 0.54 -4.06 -16.16
N TRP A 130 0.32 -5.11 -15.36
CA TRP A 130 -0.89 -5.92 -15.40
C TRP A 130 -2.15 -5.08 -15.15
N GLY A 131 -2.06 -4.10 -14.25
CA GLY A 131 -3.13 -3.14 -13.99
C GLY A 131 -3.16 -1.95 -14.96
N GLY A 132 -2.39 -1.98 -16.06
CA GLY A 132 -2.40 -0.96 -17.09
C GLY A 132 -1.51 0.27 -16.83
N VAL A 133 -0.64 0.21 -15.80
CA VAL A 133 0.30 1.33 -15.54
C VAL A 133 1.38 1.34 -16.60
N GLU A 134 1.67 2.52 -17.16
CA GLU A 134 2.75 2.69 -18.15
C GLU A 134 4.13 2.37 -17.54
N PRO A 135 5.03 1.63 -18.25
CA PRO A 135 6.34 1.26 -17.72
C PRO A 135 7.17 2.45 -17.21
N SER A 136 7.08 3.59 -17.89
CA SER A 136 7.78 4.82 -17.51
C SER A 136 7.29 5.45 -16.21
N ARG A 137 6.16 4.98 -15.69
CA ARG A 137 5.51 5.44 -14.47
C ARG A 137 5.66 4.49 -13.29
N CYS A 138 6.34 3.36 -13.48
CA CYS A 138 6.72 2.42 -12.44
C CYS A 138 8.16 2.70 -12.02
N VAL A 139 8.35 3.33 -10.85
CA VAL A 139 9.65 3.80 -10.38
C VAL A 139 10.09 3.02 -9.16
N GLN A 140 11.30 2.45 -9.21
CA GLN A 140 11.96 1.82 -8.07
C GLN A 140 13.07 2.73 -7.53
N LEU A 141 13.00 3.12 -6.24
CA LEU A 141 13.99 4.00 -5.63
C LEU A 141 15.21 3.26 -5.07
N GLY A 142 15.10 1.96 -4.83
CA GLY A 142 16.23 1.09 -4.52
C GLY A 142 16.83 1.25 -3.12
N TYR A 143 16.16 1.96 -2.19
CA TYR A 143 16.60 2.03 -0.81
C TYR A 143 16.46 0.68 -0.11
N TYR A 144 17.10 0.54 1.05
CA TYR A 144 17.16 -0.75 1.75
C TYR A 144 16.11 -0.84 2.83
N CYS A 145 15.48 -2.00 2.91
CA CYS A 145 14.40 -2.29 3.84
C CYS A 145 14.86 -2.13 5.30
N MET A 146 14.02 -1.57 6.16
CA MET A 146 14.28 -1.31 7.58
C MET A 146 15.44 -0.34 7.87
N GLN A 147 15.89 0.43 6.88
CA GLN A 147 16.93 1.45 7.05
C GLN A 147 16.38 2.88 7.06
N LEU A 148 15.14 3.11 6.59
CA LEU A 148 14.58 4.45 6.42
C LEU A 148 14.55 5.25 7.73
N ARG A 149 14.27 4.60 8.86
CA ARG A 149 14.26 5.26 10.18
C ARG A 149 15.66 5.76 10.59
N GLN A 150 16.70 4.99 10.30
CA GLN A 150 18.08 5.39 10.62
C GLN A 150 18.56 6.49 9.68
N MET A 151 18.17 6.42 8.41
CA MET A 151 18.42 7.47 7.42
C MET A 151 17.80 8.80 7.86
N GLU A 152 16.54 8.81 8.33
CA GLU A 152 15.90 10.04 8.86
C GLU A 152 16.66 10.60 10.07
N ALA A 153 17.10 9.75 10.98
CA ALA A 153 17.82 10.18 12.18
C ALA A 153 19.19 10.81 11.85
N THR A 154 19.80 10.45 10.71
CA THR A 154 21.10 10.98 10.28
C THR A 154 21.08 11.24 8.77
N PRO A 155 20.42 12.31 8.30
CA PRO A 155 20.00 12.47 6.90
C PRO A 155 21.10 12.44 5.85
N ALA A 156 22.32 12.79 6.17
CA ALA A 156 23.47 12.77 5.27
C ALA A 156 24.26 11.45 5.29
N ALA A 157 24.00 10.56 6.28
CA ALA A 157 24.70 9.30 6.39
C ALA A 157 24.07 8.23 5.47
N ALA A 158 24.93 7.44 4.81
CA ALA A 158 24.50 6.32 3.98
C ALA A 158 24.31 5.06 4.83
N PHE A 159 23.21 4.36 4.62
CA PHE A 159 22.88 3.13 5.32
C PHE A 159 22.73 1.96 4.33
N ALA A 160 23.72 1.08 4.36
CA ALA A 160 23.75 -0.14 3.53
C ALA A 160 22.65 -1.13 3.95
N SER A 161 22.32 -2.07 3.07
CA SER A 161 21.50 -3.23 3.42
C SER A 161 22.12 -4.01 4.57
N ARG A 162 21.30 -4.38 5.54
CA ARG A 162 21.75 -5.16 6.71
C ARG A 162 22.16 -6.59 6.34
N GLU A 163 21.49 -7.18 5.34
CA GLU A 163 21.73 -8.57 4.97
C GLU A 163 22.70 -8.70 3.80
N SER A 164 22.59 -7.86 2.76
CA SER A 164 23.48 -7.96 1.59
C SER A 164 24.79 -7.19 1.74
N GLY A 165 24.83 -6.14 2.60
CA GLY A 165 25.93 -5.21 2.71
C GLY A 165 26.03 -4.22 1.54
N ASP A 166 25.12 -4.26 0.58
CA ASP A 166 25.11 -3.36 -0.57
C ASP A 166 24.73 -1.95 -0.15
N SER A 167 25.36 -0.95 -0.77
CA SER A 167 25.20 0.47 -0.44
C SER A 167 24.98 1.36 -1.67
N ASP A 168 24.71 0.78 -2.83
CA ASP A 168 24.44 1.52 -4.08
C ASP A 168 23.01 1.27 -4.55
N ILE A 169 22.14 2.28 -4.39
CA ILE A 169 20.72 2.21 -4.78
C ILE A 169 20.52 2.05 -6.30
N ARG A 170 21.53 2.42 -7.12
CA ARG A 170 21.45 2.35 -8.59
C ARG A 170 21.39 0.90 -9.11
N SER A 171 21.82 -0.05 -8.31
CA SER A 171 21.85 -1.48 -8.68
C SER A 171 20.52 -2.02 -9.20
N VAL A 172 19.39 -1.47 -8.74
CA VAL A 172 18.03 -1.87 -9.15
C VAL A 172 17.25 -0.79 -9.91
N ARG A 173 17.84 0.38 -10.16
CA ARG A 173 17.20 1.50 -10.85
C ARG A 173 17.33 1.47 -12.38
N ARG A 174 18.00 0.48 -12.94
CA ARG A 174 18.34 0.41 -14.38
C ARG A 174 17.14 0.45 -15.33
N PHE A 175 15.95 0.14 -14.84
CA PHE A 175 14.71 0.17 -15.62
C PHE A 175 13.87 1.43 -15.39
N ASN A 176 14.29 2.33 -14.49
CA ASN A 176 13.63 3.61 -14.36
C ASN A 176 13.81 4.42 -15.65
N ALA A 177 12.71 4.97 -16.14
CA ALA A 177 12.75 5.86 -17.29
C ALA A 177 13.32 7.25 -16.95
N LEU A 178 13.33 7.61 -15.66
CA LEU A 178 13.76 8.90 -15.15
C LEU A 178 15.12 8.78 -14.45
N LYS A 179 15.96 9.80 -14.63
CA LYS A 179 17.13 10.01 -13.77
C LYS A 179 16.71 10.84 -12.56
N LEU A 180 17.08 10.35 -11.39
CA LEU A 180 16.73 10.92 -10.11
C LEU A 180 17.96 11.55 -9.41
N PRO A 181 17.77 12.54 -8.51
CA PRO A 181 18.89 13.14 -7.77
C PRO A 181 19.81 12.13 -7.09
N GLY A 182 19.26 11.08 -6.46
CA GLY A 182 20.03 10.01 -5.81
C GLY A 182 20.90 9.18 -6.76
N ASP A 183 20.71 9.28 -8.08
CA ASP A 183 21.58 8.60 -9.06
C ASP A 183 22.96 9.26 -9.18
N MET A 184 23.15 10.47 -8.67
CA MET A 184 24.41 11.20 -8.76
C MET A 184 25.54 10.45 -8.04
N ASP A 185 25.29 10.00 -6.82
CA ASP A 185 26.26 9.29 -5.99
C ASP A 185 25.84 7.83 -5.66
N GLY A 186 24.58 7.51 -5.82
CA GLY A 186 24.00 6.20 -5.51
C GLY A 186 23.90 5.92 -4.00
N ALA A 187 24.12 6.92 -3.14
CA ALA A 187 24.18 6.73 -1.70
C ALA A 187 22.76 6.58 -1.10
N PRO A 188 22.52 5.57 -0.25
CA PRO A 188 21.24 5.37 0.43
C PRO A 188 21.12 6.32 1.64
N THR A 189 20.91 7.60 1.37
CA THR A 189 20.74 8.66 2.37
C THR A 189 19.32 9.20 2.39
N TRP A 190 18.88 9.73 3.54
CA TRP A 190 17.57 10.39 3.62
C TRP A 190 17.47 11.62 2.72
N ASN A 191 18.57 12.37 2.59
CA ASN A 191 18.63 13.51 1.70
C ASN A 191 18.36 13.11 0.25
N ASN A 192 18.94 12.01 -0.22
CA ASN A 192 18.68 11.49 -1.57
C ASN A 192 17.22 10.99 -1.71
N LEU A 193 16.68 10.28 -0.70
CA LEU A 193 15.30 9.81 -0.72
C LEU A 193 14.31 10.97 -0.87
N THR A 194 14.45 12.00 -0.05
CA THR A 194 13.54 13.15 -0.09
C THR A 194 13.70 13.97 -1.37
N ALA A 195 14.94 14.10 -1.87
CA ALA A 195 15.19 14.75 -3.16
C ALA A 195 14.61 13.96 -4.35
N ASP A 196 14.72 12.63 -4.35
CA ASP A 196 14.12 11.76 -5.35
C ASP A 196 12.58 11.91 -5.36
N LEU A 197 11.95 11.87 -4.19
CA LEU A 197 10.51 12.07 -4.07
C LEU A 197 10.09 13.48 -4.50
N ALA A 198 10.84 14.51 -4.13
CA ALA A 198 10.57 15.88 -4.56
C ALA A 198 10.65 16.03 -6.11
N ALA A 199 11.65 15.40 -6.73
CA ALA A 199 11.76 15.37 -8.18
C ALA A 199 10.58 14.64 -8.84
N LEU A 200 10.11 13.53 -8.26
CA LEU A 200 8.95 12.79 -8.76
C LEU A 200 7.64 13.56 -8.59
N LEU A 201 7.46 14.27 -7.47
CA LEU A 201 6.31 15.16 -7.26
C LEU A 201 6.26 16.25 -8.34
N MET A 202 7.40 16.88 -8.67
CA MET A 202 7.49 17.88 -9.70
C MET A 202 7.30 17.32 -11.11
N HIS A 203 7.70 16.07 -11.34
CA HIS A 203 7.58 15.43 -12.65
C HIS A 203 6.15 14.96 -12.93
N PHE A 204 5.56 14.19 -12.01
CA PHE A 204 4.21 13.61 -12.19
C PHE A 204 3.09 14.55 -11.78
N LYS A 205 3.37 15.52 -10.91
CA LYS A 205 2.40 16.50 -10.39
C LYS A 205 1.10 15.85 -9.92
N PRO A 206 1.15 14.87 -9.01
CA PRO A 206 -0.03 14.12 -8.58
C PRO A 206 -1.00 15.03 -7.84
N GLU A 207 -2.29 14.92 -8.17
CA GLU A 207 -3.38 15.57 -7.43
C GLU A 207 -3.79 14.72 -6.22
N VAL A 208 -3.63 13.40 -6.35
CA VAL A 208 -3.91 12.41 -5.30
C VAL A 208 -2.65 11.60 -5.02
N VAL A 209 -2.24 11.53 -3.76
CA VAL A 209 -1.19 10.62 -3.32
C VAL A 209 -1.78 9.57 -2.41
N VAL A 210 -1.49 8.30 -2.68
CA VAL A 210 -1.89 7.14 -1.87
C VAL A 210 -0.66 6.67 -1.11
N LEU A 211 -0.75 6.57 0.21
CA LEU A 211 0.41 6.24 1.07
C LEU A 211 -0.03 5.51 2.34
N PRO A 212 0.89 4.83 3.05
CA PRO A 212 0.56 4.18 4.32
C PRO A 212 0.09 5.17 5.39
N HIS A 213 -0.86 4.71 6.21
CA HIS A 213 -1.35 5.49 7.36
C HIS A 213 -0.30 5.49 8.49
N PRO A 214 0.16 6.66 8.94
CA PRO A 214 1.32 6.76 9.83
C PRO A 214 1.08 6.23 11.26
N GLU A 215 -0.18 6.08 11.66
CA GLU A 215 -0.57 5.65 13.02
C GLU A 215 -1.20 4.25 13.04
N LEU A 216 -1.87 3.83 11.96
CA LEU A 216 -2.52 2.52 11.88
C LEU A 216 -1.58 1.44 11.40
N ASP A 217 -0.67 1.77 10.49
CA ASP A 217 0.32 0.83 9.97
C ASP A 217 1.60 0.92 10.80
N PRO A 218 1.94 -0.09 11.61
CA PRO A 218 3.06 -0.03 12.53
C PRO A 218 4.42 -0.28 11.88
N HIS A 219 4.45 -0.67 10.59
CA HIS A 219 5.71 -1.02 9.93
C HIS A 219 6.63 0.21 9.81
N PRO A 220 7.91 0.12 10.26
CA PRO A 220 8.80 1.27 10.29
C PRO A 220 8.98 1.97 8.94
N ASP A 221 9.14 1.22 7.83
CA ASP A 221 9.29 1.82 6.50
C ASP A 221 8.01 2.50 6.02
N HIS A 222 6.83 2.00 6.43
CA HIS A 222 5.54 2.62 6.13
C HIS A 222 5.40 3.98 6.82
N ILE A 223 5.74 4.05 8.11
CA ILE A 223 5.75 5.31 8.86
C ILE A 223 6.72 6.32 8.21
N GLN A 224 7.92 5.86 7.87
CA GLN A 224 8.94 6.73 7.28
C GLN A 224 8.59 7.22 5.87
N THR A 225 7.82 6.44 5.10
CA THR A 225 7.31 6.87 3.80
C THR A 225 6.48 8.14 3.91
N GLY A 226 5.58 8.22 4.90
CA GLY A 226 4.79 9.44 5.15
C GLY A 226 5.65 10.64 5.55
N ARG A 227 6.72 10.43 6.33
CA ARG A 227 7.65 11.49 6.73
C ARG A 227 8.50 11.98 5.56
N ALA A 228 8.99 11.05 4.73
CA ALA A 228 9.74 11.37 3.52
C ALA A 228 8.89 12.18 2.53
N LEU A 229 7.63 11.79 2.32
CA LEU A 229 6.69 12.54 1.48
C LEU A 229 6.48 13.96 1.99
N ARG A 230 6.25 14.14 3.30
CA ARG A 230 6.06 15.48 3.88
C ARG A 230 7.26 16.39 3.59
N GLN A 231 8.46 15.89 3.81
CA GLN A 231 9.67 16.66 3.52
C GLN A 231 9.86 16.92 2.02
N ALA A 232 9.51 15.96 1.17
CA ALA A 232 9.56 16.13 -0.28
C ALA A 232 8.56 17.18 -0.79
N ILE A 233 7.37 17.27 -0.18
CA ILE A 233 6.39 18.33 -0.45
C ILE A 233 6.97 19.69 -0.09
N GLU A 234 7.59 19.83 1.09
CA GLU A 234 8.24 21.06 1.51
C GLU A 234 9.38 21.48 0.57
N GLN A 235 10.20 20.52 0.13
CA GLN A 235 11.32 20.76 -0.78
C GLN A 235 10.88 21.11 -2.19
N SER A 236 9.85 20.45 -2.71
CA SER A 236 9.36 20.67 -4.09
C SER A 236 8.43 21.86 -4.21
N GLY A 237 7.74 22.21 -3.13
CA GLY A 237 6.62 23.17 -3.16
C GLY A 237 5.37 22.63 -3.85
N TRP A 238 5.36 21.37 -4.30
CA TRP A 238 4.17 20.74 -4.89
C TRP A 238 3.28 20.15 -3.80
N GLN A 239 2.05 20.62 -3.71
CA GLN A 239 1.06 20.15 -2.73
C GLN A 239 -0.01 19.33 -3.45
N PRO A 240 -0.14 18.02 -3.17
CA PRO A 240 -1.29 17.22 -3.62
C PRO A 240 -2.59 17.74 -2.98
N ASP A 241 -3.69 17.68 -3.75
CA ASP A 241 -5.02 18.09 -3.24
C ASP A 241 -5.54 17.10 -2.18
N VAL A 242 -5.20 15.80 -2.35
CA VAL A 242 -5.72 14.71 -1.52
C VAL A 242 -4.60 13.72 -1.17
N GLN A 243 -4.60 13.29 0.08
CA GLN A 243 -3.82 12.15 0.54
C GLN A 243 -4.78 11.04 0.98
N LEU A 244 -4.72 9.89 0.31
CA LEU A 244 -5.46 8.67 0.67
C LEU A 244 -4.54 7.76 1.47
N LEU A 245 -4.96 7.43 2.69
CA LEU A 245 -4.17 6.65 3.62
C LEU A 245 -4.66 5.20 3.67
N TYR A 246 -3.73 4.25 3.62
CA TYR A 246 -4.02 2.82 3.74
C TYR A 246 -3.21 2.16 4.87
N ALA A 247 -3.64 1.00 5.32
CA ALA A 247 -2.86 0.15 6.23
C ALA A 247 -2.80 -1.27 5.66
N ASN A 248 -1.60 -1.77 5.40
CA ASN A 248 -1.34 -3.15 5.00
C ASN A 248 -0.97 -4.03 6.20
N HIS A 249 -0.48 -3.42 7.27
CA HIS A 249 -0.23 -4.06 8.56
C HIS A 249 -1.07 -3.41 9.65
N LEU A 250 -1.48 -4.19 10.64
CA LEU A 250 -2.13 -3.67 11.84
C LEU A 250 -1.44 -4.27 13.07
N ALA A 251 -1.19 -3.42 14.06
CA ALA A 251 -0.70 -3.90 15.35
C ALA A 251 -1.71 -4.86 15.97
N ASP A 252 -1.23 -6.00 16.46
CA ASP A 252 -2.02 -7.01 17.17
C ASP A 252 -3.20 -7.62 16.38
N ASN A 253 -3.26 -7.45 15.06
CA ASN A 253 -4.36 -7.95 14.24
C ASN A 253 -3.95 -8.39 12.82
N ASP A 254 -3.16 -9.46 12.73
CA ASP A 254 -2.69 -10.01 11.43
C ASP A 254 -3.81 -10.65 10.59
N ARG A 255 -5.03 -10.76 11.13
CA ARG A 255 -6.15 -11.42 10.46
C ARG A 255 -7.19 -10.47 9.90
N TRP A 256 -7.01 -9.18 10.09
CA TRP A 256 -7.89 -8.19 9.48
C TRP A 256 -7.40 -7.83 8.04
N PRO A 257 -8.31 -7.63 7.06
CA PRO A 257 -9.77 -7.78 7.12
C PRO A 257 -10.19 -9.26 7.16
N MET A 258 -11.24 -9.55 7.94
CA MET A 258 -11.82 -10.87 8.07
C MET A 258 -12.98 -11.06 7.11
N GLY A 259 -13.29 -12.32 6.78
CA GLY A 259 -14.42 -12.67 5.95
C GLY A 259 -14.02 -13.18 4.57
N PRO A 260 -15.00 -13.56 3.74
CA PRO A 260 -14.76 -14.07 2.41
C PRO A 260 -14.22 -12.99 1.48
N ALA A 261 -13.35 -13.38 0.55
CA ALA A 261 -12.93 -12.51 -0.53
C ALA A 261 -14.13 -11.95 -1.33
N GLY A 262 -14.03 -10.70 -1.76
CA GLY A 262 -15.09 -10.05 -2.54
C GLY A 262 -16.21 -9.39 -1.71
N ASN A 263 -16.21 -9.56 -0.39
CA ASN A 263 -17.16 -8.86 0.49
C ASN A 263 -16.62 -7.51 0.97
N GLY A 264 -17.50 -6.72 1.58
CA GLY A 264 -17.16 -5.40 2.10
C GLY A 264 -16.07 -5.46 3.17
N VAL A 265 -15.10 -4.56 3.08
CA VAL A 265 -14.04 -4.39 4.08
C VAL A 265 -14.41 -3.21 4.97
N ALA A 266 -14.54 -3.48 6.25
CA ALA A 266 -14.80 -2.47 7.27
C ALA A 266 -13.51 -1.82 7.78
N LEU A 267 -13.63 -0.81 8.64
CA LEU A 267 -12.50 -0.26 9.38
C LEU A 267 -11.95 -1.26 10.38
N PRO A 268 -10.67 -1.19 10.73
CA PRO A 268 -10.09 -1.99 11.80
C PRO A 268 -10.84 -1.83 13.13
N PRO A 269 -10.93 -2.87 13.95
CA PRO A 269 -11.73 -2.84 15.18
C PRO A 269 -11.23 -1.89 16.27
N CYS A 270 -9.97 -1.48 16.21
CA CYS A 270 -9.34 -0.63 17.24
C CYS A 270 -9.45 0.88 16.98
N ILE A 271 -10.23 1.30 15.97
CA ILE A 271 -10.39 2.72 15.65
C ILE A 271 -11.58 3.31 16.43
N GLU A 272 -11.28 3.96 17.55
CA GLU A 272 -12.23 4.76 18.33
C GLU A 272 -11.55 5.97 18.97
N PRO A 273 -12.14 7.17 18.87
CA PRO A 273 -13.29 7.56 18.03
C PRO A 273 -12.96 7.44 16.55
N LEU A 274 -13.98 7.42 15.67
CA LEU A 274 -13.77 7.37 14.23
C LEU A 274 -12.80 8.49 13.80
N PRO A 275 -11.56 8.18 13.38
CA PRO A 275 -10.49 9.18 13.30
C PRO A 275 -10.51 9.97 12.02
N ALA A 276 -11.50 9.82 11.18
CA ALA A 276 -11.39 10.28 9.82
C ALA A 276 -12.31 11.46 9.54
N ASP A 277 -11.75 12.53 9.03
CA ASP A 277 -12.49 13.58 8.36
C ASP A 277 -13.25 13.01 7.15
N GLN A 278 -12.68 12.01 6.48
CA GLN A 278 -13.31 11.29 5.37
C GLN A 278 -12.86 9.83 5.31
N LEU A 279 -13.79 8.98 4.88
CA LEU A 279 -13.51 7.61 4.43
C LEU A 279 -13.85 7.50 2.95
N TRP A 280 -12.90 7.00 2.17
CA TRP A 280 -13.11 6.73 0.76
C TRP A 280 -13.19 5.23 0.52
N CYS A 281 -14.22 4.79 -0.19
CA CYS A 281 -14.46 3.38 -0.48
C CYS A 281 -14.62 3.16 -1.97
N LEU A 282 -13.81 2.28 -2.53
CA LEU A 282 -13.86 1.91 -3.92
C LEU A 282 -14.51 0.53 -4.08
N GLN A 283 -15.61 0.47 -4.83
CA GLN A 283 -16.26 -0.79 -5.17
C GLN A 283 -15.45 -1.50 -6.26
N LEU A 284 -15.10 -2.76 -6.02
CA LEU A 284 -14.45 -3.62 -6.99
C LEU A 284 -15.46 -4.64 -7.52
N ASP A 285 -15.57 -4.76 -8.83
CA ASP A 285 -16.29 -5.85 -9.45
C ASP A 285 -15.45 -7.14 -9.51
N ASP A 286 -16.07 -8.25 -9.89
CA ASP A 286 -15.42 -9.55 -9.90
C ASP A 286 -14.19 -9.60 -10.84
N ASN A 287 -14.20 -8.87 -11.95
CA ASN A 287 -13.07 -8.84 -12.88
C ASN A 287 -11.86 -8.13 -12.24
N VAL A 288 -12.09 -6.97 -11.62
CA VAL A 288 -11.03 -6.24 -10.90
C VAL A 288 -10.49 -7.05 -9.72
N LEU A 289 -11.35 -7.79 -9.01
CA LEU A 289 -10.92 -8.69 -7.92
C LEU A 289 -10.05 -9.84 -8.44
N LEU A 290 -10.41 -10.44 -9.57
CA LEU A 290 -9.60 -11.49 -10.22
C LEU A 290 -8.26 -10.92 -10.70
N ASP A 291 -8.26 -9.76 -11.33
CA ASP A 291 -7.03 -9.10 -11.77
C ASP A 291 -6.11 -8.72 -10.60
N LYS A 292 -6.68 -8.21 -9.49
CA LYS A 292 -5.93 -7.98 -8.26
C LYS A 292 -5.31 -9.26 -7.71
N SER A 293 -6.09 -10.33 -7.65
CA SER A 293 -5.60 -11.65 -7.22
C SER A 293 -4.43 -12.13 -8.09
N GLN A 294 -4.54 -11.94 -9.40
CA GLN A 294 -3.47 -12.29 -10.34
C GLN A 294 -2.23 -11.42 -10.15
N ALA A 295 -2.40 -10.12 -9.94
CA ALA A 295 -1.29 -9.21 -9.63
C ALA A 295 -0.53 -9.65 -8.36
N LEU A 296 -1.25 -9.99 -7.30
CA LEU A 296 -0.66 -10.52 -6.06
C LEU A 296 0.03 -11.88 -6.29
N ALA A 297 -0.54 -12.74 -7.15
CA ALA A 297 0.07 -14.02 -7.51
C ALA A 297 1.38 -13.85 -8.32
N MET A 298 1.58 -12.74 -9.01
CA MET A 298 2.83 -12.41 -9.71
C MET A 298 3.91 -11.83 -8.80
N GLN A 299 3.57 -11.39 -7.59
CA GLN A 299 4.55 -10.96 -6.59
C GLN A 299 5.31 -12.18 -6.08
N HIS A 300 6.60 -12.23 -6.39
CA HIS A 300 7.42 -13.44 -6.18
C HIS A 300 7.42 -13.93 -4.72
N ASP A 301 7.47 -13.01 -3.77
CA ASP A 301 7.56 -13.34 -2.35
C ASP A 301 6.22 -13.72 -1.69
N LEU A 302 5.10 -13.44 -2.36
CA LEU A 302 3.78 -13.84 -1.87
C LEU A 302 3.41 -15.27 -2.28
N GLN A 303 4.26 -15.93 -3.07
CA GLN A 303 4.06 -17.33 -3.45
C GLN A 303 4.45 -18.25 -2.31
N THR A 304 3.61 -19.25 -2.04
CA THR A 304 3.96 -20.32 -1.11
C THR A 304 5.16 -21.08 -1.69
N PRO A 305 6.24 -21.29 -0.94
CA PRO A 305 7.35 -22.12 -1.40
C PRO A 305 6.85 -23.52 -1.79
N LEU A 306 7.18 -23.97 -2.99
CA LEU A 306 6.92 -25.33 -3.46
C LEU A 306 7.74 -26.36 -2.68
#